data_18fde4ac17e24b1cd2f4db67e42c44ff
#
_entry.id   18fde4ac17e24b1cd2f4db67e42c44ff
#
_cell.length_a   1.000
_cell.length_b   1.000
_cell.length_c   1.000
_cell.angle_alpha   90.00
_cell.angle_beta   90.00
_cell.angle_gamma   90.00
#
_symmetry.space_group_name_H-M   'P 1'
#
loop_
_entity.id
_entity.type
_entity.pdbx_description
1 polymer ?
#
loop_
_entity_poly.entity_id
_entity_poly.type
_entity_poly.pdbx_seq_one_letter_code
_entity_poly.pdbx_strand_id
1 'polypeptide(L)'
;MKKMTLIFSLLAALFAISSCDTTPSNKVEKQEAVVETIPMDTVQVIPTDTATFYSEVVNKKNCFILISKPEYRLYVCEVVDDDTIKRVHYPVCVGKNKGQKQKKGDMRTPECTPKNPFVITEIIDASNWHHDFGDGRGSILSYGHWFMRLKTPGFSGIGTHGSTNNESSVPGRGSEGCIRLRDDDLIQLKENYAFVGMRVVILADE
;
A
#
# COMPACT_ATOMS: atom_id res chain seq x y z
N MET A 1 31.07 50.66 23.68
CA MET A 1 30.70 52.11 23.56
C MET A 1 29.59 52.25 22.55
N LYS A 2 28.60 53.02 22.95
CA LYS A 2 27.43 53.62 22.33
C LYS A 2 26.18 52.77 22.33
N LYS A 3 25.42 53.04 23.40
CA LYS A 3 23.94 52.98 23.54
C LYS A 3 23.35 54.01 22.59
N MET A 4 22.16 53.67 22.04
CA MET A 4 21.19 54.73 21.71
C MET A 4 19.77 54.19 21.84
N THR A 5 19.09 54.74 22.82
CA THR A 5 17.68 54.66 23.21
C THR A 5 16.96 55.81 22.50
N LEU A 6 15.71 55.68 22.11
CA LEU A 6 14.69 56.72 22.09
C LEU A 6 13.38 56.09 21.56
N ILE A 7 12.33 56.02 22.32
CA ILE A 7 11.33 56.92 22.91
C ILE A 7 10.09 57.06 22.03
N PHE A 8 8.98 56.61 22.61
CA PHE A 8 7.58 57.11 22.65
C PHE A 8 6.89 57.72 21.42
N SER A 9 5.72 57.23 21.10
CA SER A 9 4.57 58.13 21.09
C SER A 9 3.25 57.39 21.29
N LEU A 10 2.59 57.79 22.33
CA LEU A 10 1.27 57.48 22.84
C LEU A 10 0.24 58.36 22.12
N LEU A 11 -0.83 57.82 21.56
CA LEU A 11 -2.00 58.62 21.24
C LEU A 11 -3.28 57.91 21.67
N ALA A 12 -3.82 58.40 22.77
CA ALA A 12 -5.14 58.06 23.26
C ALA A 12 -6.19 58.91 22.56
N ALA A 13 -7.29 58.30 22.16
CA ALA A 13 -8.52 59.03 21.89
C ALA A 13 -9.70 58.28 22.53
N LEU A 14 -10.16 58.86 23.61
CA LEU A 14 -11.45 58.56 24.21
C LEU A 14 -12.59 59.09 23.30
N PHE A 15 -13.63 58.28 23.12
CA PHE A 15 -15.00 58.82 23.01
C PHE A 15 -15.97 57.85 23.69
N ALA A 16 -16.88 58.48 24.40
CA ALA A 16 -17.74 57.91 25.41
C ALA A 16 -19.14 57.51 24.88
N ILE A 17 -19.70 56.51 25.55
CA ILE A 17 -21.08 56.30 26.01
C ILE A 17 -22.22 56.34 24.96
N SER A 18 -22.93 55.19 24.81
CA SER A 18 -24.38 55.16 24.99
C SER A 18 -24.84 53.75 25.34
N SER A 19 -25.54 53.69 26.45
CA SER A 19 -26.23 52.58 27.05
C SER A 19 -27.44 52.16 26.21
N CYS A 20 -27.65 50.87 25.99
CA CYS A 20 -28.97 50.26 25.92
C CYS A 20 -28.88 48.77 26.22
N ASP A 21 -29.49 48.39 27.36
CA ASP A 21 -29.78 47.02 27.75
C ASP A 21 -30.70 46.35 26.72
N THR A 22 -30.29 45.17 26.26
CA THR A 22 -31.25 44.09 25.97
C THR A 22 -30.46 42.77 25.91
N THR A 23 -30.69 41.95 26.93
CA THR A 23 -30.26 40.56 26.99
C THR A 23 -31.10 39.71 26.03
N PRO A 24 -30.47 38.89 25.19
CA PRO A 24 -31.10 37.65 24.80
C PRO A 24 -30.29 36.46 25.34
N SER A 25 -31.01 35.70 26.12
CA SER A 25 -30.67 34.35 26.59
C SER A 25 -30.19 33.48 25.42
N ASN A 26 -28.91 33.20 25.35
CA ASN A 26 -28.38 32.18 24.46
C ASN A 26 -28.55 30.80 25.13
N LYS A 27 -29.63 30.11 24.78
CA LYS A 27 -29.75 28.67 24.91
C LYS A 27 -28.69 28.04 24.02
N VAL A 28 -27.67 27.46 24.64
CA VAL A 28 -26.75 26.53 23.99
C VAL A 28 -27.56 25.28 23.71
N GLU A 29 -28.02 25.16 22.48
CA GLU A 29 -28.60 23.93 21.96
C GLU A 29 -27.42 22.95 21.71
N LYS A 30 -27.36 21.93 22.56
CA LYS A 30 -26.47 20.79 22.41
C LYS A 30 -26.91 20.05 21.12
N GLN A 31 -26.21 20.24 20.04
CA GLN A 31 -26.33 19.37 18.88
C GLN A 31 -25.70 18.02 19.27
N GLU A 32 -26.55 17.06 19.59
CA GLU A 32 -26.18 15.64 19.59
C GLU A 32 -25.79 15.27 18.18
N ALA A 33 -24.53 14.89 18.00
CA ALA A 33 -24.06 14.28 16.76
C ALA A 33 -24.82 12.95 16.56
N VAL A 34 -25.74 12.94 15.62
CA VAL A 34 -26.36 11.72 15.12
C VAL A 34 -25.24 10.93 14.42
N VAL A 35 -24.74 9.91 15.10
CA VAL A 35 -23.90 8.89 14.47
C VAL A 35 -24.85 8.06 13.59
N GLU A 36 -24.93 8.41 12.32
CA GLU A 36 -25.54 7.53 11.33
C GLU A 36 -24.70 6.25 11.26
N THR A 37 -25.23 5.18 11.83
CA THR A 37 -24.73 3.82 11.62
C THR A 37 -25.03 3.46 10.15
N ILE A 38 -24.02 3.58 9.30
CA ILE A 38 -24.07 3.07 7.92
C ILE A 38 -24.24 1.55 8.00
N PRO A 39 -25.29 0.97 7.37
CA PRO A 39 -25.46 -0.48 7.34
C PRO A 39 -24.27 -1.13 6.64
N MET A 40 -23.68 -2.13 7.28
CA MET A 40 -22.53 -2.87 6.78
C MET A 40 -23.00 -3.93 5.77
N ASP A 41 -23.69 -3.50 4.71
CA ASP A 41 -24.08 -4.35 3.61
C ASP A 41 -23.71 -3.69 2.28
N THR A 42 -22.84 -4.41 1.55
CA THR A 42 -22.53 -4.20 0.14
C THR A 42 -21.71 -2.94 -0.18
N VAL A 43 -20.54 -2.78 0.42
CA VAL A 43 -19.48 -2.01 -0.24
C VAL A 43 -18.98 -2.85 -1.42
N GLN A 44 -19.52 -2.60 -2.60
CA GLN A 44 -18.87 -3.01 -3.84
C GLN A 44 -17.51 -2.34 -3.87
N VAL A 45 -16.46 -3.11 -3.58
CA VAL A 45 -15.08 -2.65 -3.72
C VAL A 45 -14.84 -2.41 -5.20
N ILE A 46 -15.04 -1.15 -5.63
CA ILE A 46 -14.58 -0.71 -6.96
C ILE A 46 -13.07 -0.92 -6.94
N PRO A 47 -12.50 -1.73 -7.86
CA PRO A 47 -11.06 -1.93 -7.91
C PRO A 47 -10.40 -0.58 -8.22
N THR A 48 -9.86 0.09 -7.22
CA THR A 48 -9.06 1.28 -7.45
C THR A 48 -7.72 0.87 -8.01
N ASP A 49 -7.32 1.50 -9.12
CA ASP A 49 -6.01 1.29 -9.77
C ASP A 49 -4.84 1.86 -8.96
N THR A 50 -5.09 2.34 -7.75
CA THR A 50 -4.09 3.01 -6.92
C THR A 50 -3.89 2.28 -5.60
N ALA A 51 -2.72 2.48 -5.00
CA ALA A 51 -2.47 2.07 -3.62
C ALA A 51 -3.47 2.73 -2.68
N THR A 52 -3.94 1.98 -1.69
CA THR A 52 -4.85 2.51 -0.66
C THR A 52 -4.27 2.23 0.72
N PHE A 53 -4.07 3.29 1.47
CA PHE A 53 -3.63 3.26 2.85
C PHE A 53 -4.85 3.24 3.77
N TYR A 54 -4.89 2.32 4.74
CA TYR A 54 -5.98 2.18 5.71
C TYR A 54 -5.61 2.71 7.09
N SER A 55 -4.42 2.34 7.58
CA SER A 55 -3.91 2.78 8.88
C SER A 55 -2.42 2.49 9.02
N GLU A 56 -1.77 3.13 9.98
CA GLU A 56 -0.35 2.94 10.25
C GLU A 56 -0.04 1.55 10.82
N VAL A 57 1.16 1.06 10.50
CA VAL A 57 1.71 -0.16 11.09
C VAL A 57 2.26 0.15 12.47
N VAL A 58 1.81 -0.59 13.48
CA VAL A 58 2.28 -0.46 14.86
C VAL A 58 3.59 -1.20 15.08
N ASN A 59 3.70 -2.42 14.54
CA ASN A 59 4.91 -3.23 14.67
C ASN A 59 5.24 -3.95 13.36
N LYS A 60 6.23 -3.44 12.65
CA LYS A 60 6.66 -3.98 11.35
C LYS A 60 7.00 -5.49 11.42
N LYS A 61 7.49 -6.01 12.55
CA LYS A 61 7.84 -7.43 12.70
C LYS A 61 6.60 -8.35 12.71
N ASN A 62 5.44 -7.82 13.05
CA ASN A 62 4.17 -8.55 13.04
C ASN A 62 3.51 -8.53 11.65
N CYS A 63 4.11 -7.82 10.68
CA CYS A 63 3.56 -7.71 9.34
C CYS A 63 3.87 -8.93 8.49
N PHE A 64 2.94 -9.20 7.56
CA PHE A 64 3.10 -10.14 6.46
C PHE A 64 2.41 -9.62 5.20
N ILE A 65 2.80 -10.16 4.07
CA ILE A 65 2.17 -9.86 2.78
C ILE A 65 1.10 -10.89 2.49
N LEU A 66 -0.09 -10.44 2.12
CA LEU A 66 -1.19 -11.26 1.60
C LEU A 66 -1.47 -10.85 0.15
N ILE A 67 -1.36 -11.78 -0.79
CA ILE A 67 -1.64 -11.56 -2.21
C ILE A 67 -2.94 -12.27 -2.57
N SER A 68 -3.93 -11.49 -2.96
CA SER A 68 -5.20 -11.98 -3.52
C SER A 68 -5.12 -11.93 -5.04
N LYS A 69 -5.01 -13.10 -5.67
CA LYS A 69 -4.99 -13.21 -7.13
C LYS A 69 -6.33 -12.81 -7.76
N PRO A 70 -7.49 -13.17 -7.18
CA PRO A 70 -8.79 -12.73 -7.71
C PRO A 70 -8.98 -11.21 -7.70
N GLU A 71 -8.49 -10.56 -6.63
CA GLU A 71 -8.64 -9.10 -6.47
C GLU A 71 -7.54 -8.30 -7.16
N TYR A 72 -6.46 -8.95 -7.62
CA TYR A 72 -5.25 -8.30 -8.11
C TYR A 72 -4.68 -7.31 -7.11
N ARG A 73 -4.58 -7.74 -5.83
CA ARG A 73 -4.12 -6.90 -4.70
C ARG A 73 -3.05 -7.61 -3.88
N LEU A 74 -2.05 -6.84 -3.50
CA LEU A 74 -1.10 -7.16 -2.45
C LEU A 74 -1.46 -6.33 -1.23
N TYR A 75 -1.79 -6.99 -0.13
CA TYR A 75 -2.04 -6.34 1.16
C TYR A 75 -0.83 -6.48 2.05
N VAL A 76 -0.45 -5.42 2.74
CA VAL A 76 0.36 -5.51 3.95
C VAL A 76 -0.60 -5.67 5.11
N CYS A 77 -0.51 -6.80 5.77
CA CYS A 77 -1.32 -7.14 6.95
C CYS A 77 -0.44 -7.13 8.19
N GLU A 78 -1.00 -6.73 9.32
CA GLU A 78 -0.35 -6.79 10.63
C GLU A 78 -1.20 -7.64 11.58
N VAL A 79 -0.55 -8.48 12.38
CA VAL A 79 -1.21 -9.23 13.46
C VAL A 79 -1.12 -8.41 14.73
N VAL A 80 -2.27 -8.05 15.29
CA VAL A 80 -2.41 -7.31 16.55
C VAL A 80 -3.44 -8.03 17.42
N ASP A 81 -3.04 -8.47 18.60
CA ASP A 81 -3.90 -9.19 19.55
C ASP A 81 -4.69 -10.36 18.91
N ASP A 82 -3.97 -11.18 18.11
CA ASP A 82 -4.49 -12.30 17.31
C ASP A 82 -5.39 -11.93 16.12
N ASP A 83 -5.72 -10.66 15.93
CA ASP A 83 -6.46 -10.17 14.78
C ASP A 83 -5.53 -9.81 13.61
N THR A 84 -6.01 -10.03 12.38
CA THR A 84 -5.31 -9.63 11.16
C THR A 84 -5.90 -8.34 10.61
N ILE A 85 -5.10 -7.27 10.65
CA ILE A 85 -5.50 -5.93 10.20
C ILE A 85 -4.81 -5.63 8.87
N LYS A 86 -5.58 -5.30 7.83
CA LYS A 86 -5.04 -4.76 6.56
C LYS A 86 -4.59 -3.32 6.78
N ARG A 87 -3.33 -3.01 6.49
CA ARG A 87 -2.74 -1.68 6.69
C ARG A 87 -2.67 -0.85 5.42
N VAL A 88 -2.31 -1.48 4.33
CA VAL A 88 -2.24 -0.87 2.99
C VAL A 88 -2.46 -1.95 1.95
N HIS A 89 -2.96 -1.57 0.77
CA HIS A 89 -2.89 -2.45 -0.39
C HIS A 89 -2.29 -1.74 -1.61
N TYR A 90 -1.74 -2.56 -2.50
CA TYR A 90 -1.21 -2.17 -3.80
C TYR A 90 -1.85 -3.00 -4.91
N PRO A 91 -2.17 -2.38 -6.06
CA PRO A 91 -2.55 -3.13 -7.26
C PRO A 91 -1.39 -4.02 -7.72
N VAL A 92 -1.68 -5.22 -8.20
CA VAL A 92 -0.65 -6.14 -8.69
C VAL A 92 -1.02 -6.82 -9.99
N CYS A 93 0.01 -7.20 -10.75
CA CYS A 93 -0.10 -8.17 -11.84
C CYS A 93 0.42 -9.52 -11.36
N VAL A 94 -0.35 -10.57 -11.64
CA VAL A 94 0.00 -11.96 -11.32
C VAL A 94 0.15 -12.79 -12.61
N GLY A 95 0.43 -14.06 -12.46
CA GLY A 95 0.62 -14.99 -13.58
C GLY A 95 -0.50 -14.93 -14.62
N LYS A 96 -0.13 -14.95 -15.90
CA LYS A 96 -1.05 -14.90 -17.05
C LYS A 96 -2.14 -15.95 -16.93
N ASN A 97 -1.80 -17.16 -16.49
CA ASN A 97 -2.72 -18.27 -16.35
C ASN A 97 -3.21 -18.40 -14.89
N LYS A 98 -4.48 -18.78 -14.73
CA LYS A 98 -5.10 -19.08 -13.43
C LYS A 98 -4.60 -20.40 -12.86
N GLY A 99 -4.82 -20.55 -11.55
CA GLY A 99 -4.56 -21.76 -10.77
C GLY A 99 -3.14 -21.86 -10.22
N GLN A 100 -2.92 -22.95 -9.48
CA GLN A 100 -1.62 -23.24 -8.85
C GLN A 100 -0.55 -23.54 -9.90
N LYS A 101 0.65 -23.01 -9.66
CA LYS A 101 1.83 -23.31 -10.50
C LYS A 101 2.16 -24.79 -10.46
N GLN A 102 2.35 -25.40 -11.65
CA GLN A 102 2.62 -26.83 -11.79
C GLN A 102 4.02 -27.11 -12.31
N LYS A 103 4.56 -26.23 -13.17
CA LYS A 103 5.87 -26.40 -13.78
C LYS A 103 6.47 -25.05 -14.18
N LYS A 104 7.76 -25.04 -14.47
CA LYS A 104 8.44 -23.88 -15.09
C LYS A 104 7.78 -23.55 -16.41
N GLY A 105 7.57 -22.26 -16.69
CA GLY A 105 7.02 -21.77 -17.96
C GLY A 105 5.50 -21.89 -18.10
N ASP A 106 4.76 -22.36 -17.09
CA ASP A 106 3.29 -22.45 -17.14
C ASP A 106 2.58 -21.10 -16.89
N MET A 107 3.34 -20.04 -16.66
CA MET A 107 2.85 -18.67 -16.47
C MET A 107 1.82 -18.53 -15.33
N ARG A 108 1.90 -19.37 -14.32
CA ARG A 108 1.08 -19.31 -13.11
C ARG A 108 1.88 -18.77 -11.93
N THR A 109 1.25 -17.94 -11.12
CA THR A 109 1.79 -17.56 -9.80
C THR A 109 1.54 -18.70 -8.82
N PRO A 110 2.58 -19.18 -8.08
CA PRO A 110 2.40 -20.23 -7.10
C PRO A 110 1.53 -19.75 -5.93
N GLU A 111 0.83 -20.68 -5.31
CA GLU A 111 -0.08 -20.48 -4.18
C GLU A 111 0.52 -21.06 -2.91
N CYS A 112 0.14 -20.48 -1.78
CA CYS A 112 0.47 -21.02 -0.46
C CYS A 112 -0.61 -20.64 0.56
N THR A 113 -0.59 -21.33 1.70
CA THR A 113 -1.56 -21.10 2.77
C THR A 113 -0.92 -20.31 3.93
N PRO A 114 -1.72 -19.69 4.82
CA PRO A 114 -1.19 -19.06 6.03
C PRO A 114 -0.39 -20.00 6.93
N LYS A 115 -0.67 -21.31 6.90
CA LYS A 115 0.07 -22.33 7.65
C LYS A 115 1.45 -22.63 7.06
N ASN A 116 1.60 -22.51 5.73
CA ASN A 116 2.84 -22.74 5.01
C ASN A 116 3.13 -21.56 4.07
N PRO A 117 3.40 -20.36 4.61
CA PRO A 117 3.65 -19.19 3.81
C PRO A 117 4.99 -19.28 3.07
N PHE A 118 5.11 -18.58 1.97
CA PHE A 118 6.41 -18.26 1.40
C PHE A 118 7.13 -17.22 2.27
N VAL A 119 8.42 -17.03 2.01
CA VAL A 119 9.24 -16.08 2.77
C VAL A 119 10.10 -15.29 1.78
N ILE A 120 10.25 -13.99 2.02
CA ILE A 120 11.23 -13.17 1.32
C ILE A 120 12.63 -13.59 1.78
N THR A 121 13.45 -14.12 0.88
CA THR A 121 14.82 -14.55 1.19
C THR A 121 15.86 -13.50 0.87
N GLU A 122 15.58 -12.64 -0.09
CA GLU A 122 16.50 -11.59 -0.56
C GLU A 122 15.71 -10.40 -1.07
N ILE A 123 16.28 -9.20 -0.92
CA ILE A 123 15.82 -7.96 -1.56
C ILE A 123 17.02 -7.41 -2.32
N ILE A 124 16.94 -7.41 -3.64
CA ILE A 124 18.08 -7.18 -4.54
C ILE A 124 17.76 -5.97 -5.41
N ASP A 125 18.77 -5.13 -5.67
CA ASP A 125 18.67 -4.09 -6.69
C ASP A 125 18.52 -4.74 -8.09
N ALA A 126 17.42 -4.47 -8.74
CA ALA A 126 17.05 -5.01 -10.03
C ALA A 126 16.93 -3.91 -11.11
N SER A 127 17.40 -2.71 -10.82
CA SER A 127 17.25 -1.53 -11.70
C SER A 127 17.83 -1.73 -13.09
N ASN A 128 18.81 -2.62 -13.24
CA ASN A 128 19.46 -2.96 -14.51
C ASN A 128 19.06 -4.34 -15.05
N TRP A 129 18.03 -4.97 -14.49
CA TRP A 129 17.62 -6.29 -14.94
C TRP A 129 16.71 -6.22 -16.17
N HIS A 130 17.09 -6.96 -17.19
CA HIS A 130 16.37 -7.07 -18.43
C HIS A 130 15.70 -8.44 -18.57
N HIS A 131 14.63 -8.50 -19.33
CA HIS A 131 13.95 -9.73 -19.70
C HIS A 131 13.43 -9.65 -21.13
N ASP A 132 13.50 -10.77 -21.84
CA ASP A 132 12.88 -10.95 -23.15
C ASP A 132 11.60 -11.79 -22.95
N PHE A 133 10.46 -11.17 -23.16
CA PHE A 133 9.15 -11.83 -23.03
C PHE A 133 8.76 -12.63 -24.27
N GLY A 134 9.58 -12.64 -25.32
CA GLY A 134 9.26 -13.29 -26.58
C GLY A 134 8.11 -12.63 -27.34
N ASP A 135 7.82 -11.37 -27.06
CA ASP A 135 6.71 -10.59 -27.64
C ASP A 135 7.17 -9.63 -28.77
N GLY A 136 8.41 -9.75 -29.20
CA GLY A 136 9.00 -8.97 -30.28
C GLY A 136 9.67 -7.67 -29.84
N ARG A 137 9.61 -7.29 -28.56
CA ARG A 137 10.30 -6.10 -28.03
C ARG A 137 11.79 -6.34 -27.73
N GLY A 138 12.24 -7.61 -27.78
CA GLY A 138 13.57 -8.01 -27.35
C GLY A 138 13.77 -7.91 -25.84
N SER A 139 15.04 -7.83 -25.43
CA SER A 139 15.39 -7.74 -24.00
C SER A 139 15.22 -6.31 -23.50
N ILE A 140 14.28 -6.07 -22.59
CA ILE A 140 13.93 -4.77 -22.03
C ILE A 140 14.08 -4.74 -20.52
N LEU A 141 14.35 -3.57 -19.93
CA LEU A 141 14.24 -3.34 -18.49
C LEU A 141 12.81 -3.67 -18.04
N SER A 142 12.62 -4.46 -16.96
CA SER A 142 11.28 -4.94 -16.63
C SER A 142 11.04 -5.30 -15.18
N TYR A 143 12.00 -5.04 -14.28
CA TYR A 143 11.90 -5.47 -12.88
C TYR A 143 11.74 -4.31 -11.89
N GLY A 144 11.84 -3.06 -12.34
CA GLY A 144 11.88 -1.89 -11.46
C GLY A 144 13.15 -1.84 -10.63
N HIS A 145 13.11 -1.11 -9.51
CA HIS A 145 14.29 -0.93 -8.66
C HIS A 145 14.62 -2.16 -7.82
N TRP A 146 13.64 -2.96 -7.43
CA TRP A 146 13.83 -4.04 -6.46
C TRP A 146 13.23 -5.36 -6.94
N PHE A 147 13.93 -6.45 -6.60
CA PHE A 147 13.41 -7.82 -6.70
C PHE A 147 13.41 -8.46 -5.33
N MET A 148 12.23 -8.73 -4.78
CA MET A 148 12.03 -9.43 -3.53
C MET A 148 11.84 -10.90 -3.81
N ARG A 149 12.90 -11.70 -3.67
CA ARG A 149 12.89 -13.13 -3.98
C ARG A 149 12.07 -13.91 -2.96
N LEU A 150 11.20 -14.77 -3.44
CA LEU A 150 10.39 -15.66 -2.61
C LEU A 150 10.98 -17.07 -2.59
N LYS A 151 11.02 -17.67 -1.40
CA LYS A 151 11.27 -19.11 -1.25
C LYS A 151 9.98 -19.85 -1.58
N THR A 152 9.89 -20.37 -2.80
CA THR A 152 8.73 -21.11 -3.32
C THR A 152 9.15 -22.57 -3.54
N PRO A 153 8.77 -23.53 -2.66
CA PRO A 153 9.16 -24.94 -2.81
C PRO A 153 8.76 -25.49 -4.18
N GLY A 154 9.72 -26.12 -4.86
CA GLY A 154 9.54 -26.69 -6.19
C GLY A 154 9.72 -25.71 -7.36
N PHE A 155 9.85 -24.39 -7.08
CA PHE A 155 10.01 -23.38 -8.13
C PHE A 155 11.11 -22.38 -7.77
N SER A 156 11.87 -21.94 -8.74
CA SER A 156 12.90 -20.90 -8.59
C SER A 156 12.54 -19.66 -9.41
N GLY A 157 13.14 -18.51 -9.06
CA GLY A 157 12.99 -17.28 -9.82
C GLY A 157 11.65 -16.58 -9.63
N ILE A 158 10.87 -16.94 -8.62
CA ILE A 158 9.63 -16.26 -8.26
C ILE A 158 9.95 -15.14 -7.27
N GLY A 159 9.35 -13.99 -7.49
CA GLY A 159 9.51 -12.82 -6.62
C GLY A 159 8.43 -11.77 -6.84
N THR A 160 8.53 -10.74 -6.00
CA THR A 160 7.77 -9.49 -6.16
C THR A 160 8.72 -8.42 -6.67
N HIS A 161 8.34 -7.71 -7.75
CA HIS A 161 9.20 -6.73 -8.41
C HIS A 161 8.37 -5.63 -9.10
N GLY A 162 9.01 -4.65 -9.72
CA GLY A 162 8.35 -3.58 -10.44
C GLY A 162 7.81 -4.00 -11.81
N SER A 163 7.25 -3.04 -12.51
CA SER A 163 6.61 -3.26 -13.82
C SER A 163 7.18 -2.38 -14.93
N THR A 164 8.40 -1.89 -14.79
CA THR A 164 9.07 -1.04 -15.80
C THR A 164 8.86 -1.58 -17.21
N ASN A 165 8.35 -0.73 -18.11
CA ASN A 165 7.93 -1.08 -19.47
C ASN A 165 6.82 -2.15 -19.60
N ASN A 166 6.10 -2.43 -18.49
CA ASN A 166 4.94 -3.31 -18.43
C ASN A 166 3.84 -2.79 -17.50
N GLU A 167 3.82 -1.49 -17.24
CA GLU A 167 2.94 -0.82 -16.28
C GLU A 167 1.46 -1.07 -16.56
N SER A 168 1.09 -1.16 -17.84
CA SER A 168 -0.28 -1.47 -18.28
C SER A 168 -0.77 -2.86 -17.85
N SER A 169 0.12 -3.75 -17.40
CA SER A 169 -0.26 -5.06 -16.86
C SER A 169 -0.78 -4.99 -15.42
N VAL A 170 -0.60 -3.87 -14.72
CA VAL A 170 -0.98 -3.69 -13.31
C VAL A 170 -2.18 -2.74 -13.21
N PRO A 171 -3.30 -3.16 -12.59
CA PRO A 171 -3.59 -4.50 -12.07
C PRO A 171 -3.99 -5.50 -13.14
N GLY A 172 -3.75 -6.79 -12.92
CA GLY A 172 -4.24 -7.82 -13.83
C GLY A 172 -3.43 -9.11 -13.89
N ARG A 173 -3.45 -9.74 -15.07
CA ARG A 173 -2.70 -10.96 -15.39
C ARG A 173 -1.81 -10.72 -16.60
N GLY A 174 -0.55 -11.13 -16.50
CA GLY A 174 0.39 -10.93 -17.60
C GLY A 174 1.82 -11.35 -17.27
N SER A 175 2.09 -11.76 -16.02
CA SER A 175 3.42 -12.21 -15.64
C SER A 175 3.66 -13.68 -15.96
N GLU A 176 4.91 -14.09 -15.95
CA GLU A 176 5.32 -15.50 -16.09
C GLU A 176 5.25 -16.27 -14.75
N GLY A 177 4.71 -15.64 -13.71
CA GLY A 177 4.52 -16.22 -12.39
C GLY A 177 4.98 -15.34 -11.23
N CYS A 178 5.77 -14.32 -11.48
CA CYS A 178 6.10 -13.30 -10.50
C CYS A 178 4.91 -12.38 -10.20
N ILE A 179 5.03 -11.60 -9.15
CA ILE A 179 4.07 -10.57 -8.76
C ILE A 179 4.69 -9.22 -9.14
N ARG A 180 4.01 -8.43 -10.01
CA ARG A 180 4.46 -7.10 -10.40
C ARG A 180 3.65 -6.03 -9.72
N LEU A 181 4.33 -5.01 -9.20
CA LEU A 181 3.74 -3.74 -8.76
C LEU A 181 4.13 -2.64 -9.75
N ARG A 182 3.47 -1.49 -9.68
CA ARG A 182 4.05 -0.26 -10.25
C ARG A 182 5.35 0.05 -9.50
N ASP A 183 6.30 0.67 -10.17
CA ASP A 183 7.64 0.90 -9.61
C ASP A 183 7.59 1.76 -8.34
N ASP A 184 6.75 2.80 -8.30
CA ASP A 184 6.55 3.63 -7.11
C ASP A 184 5.92 2.87 -5.94
N ASP A 185 4.93 2.00 -6.21
CA ASP A 185 4.29 1.14 -5.21
C ASP A 185 5.31 0.13 -4.64
N LEU A 186 6.18 -0.40 -5.49
CA LEU A 186 7.25 -1.31 -5.06
C LEU A 186 8.25 -0.61 -4.14
N ILE A 187 8.64 0.63 -4.46
CA ILE A 187 9.53 1.43 -3.63
C ILE A 187 8.89 1.66 -2.25
N GLN A 188 7.63 2.10 -2.22
CA GLN A 188 6.88 2.29 -0.97
C GLN A 188 6.79 0.99 -0.16
N LEU A 189 6.46 -0.14 -0.80
CA LEU A 189 6.40 -1.44 -0.15
C LEU A 189 7.75 -1.80 0.49
N LYS A 190 8.84 -1.64 -0.25
CA LYS A 190 10.20 -1.96 0.20
C LYS A 190 10.65 -1.08 1.36
N GLU A 191 10.46 0.22 1.26
CA GLU A 191 10.98 1.17 2.24
C GLU A 191 10.20 1.13 3.55
N ASN A 192 8.88 1.04 3.46
CA ASN A 192 8.03 1.14 4.64
C ASN A 192 7.75 -0.21 5.31
N TYR A 193 7.68 -1.31 4.56
CA TYR A 193 7.12 -2.55 5.08
C TYR A 193 8.00 -3.78 4.90
N ALA A 194 8.49 -4.05 3.68
CA ALA A 194 9.15 -5.32 3.38
C ALA A 194 10.52 -5.49 4.04
N PHE A 195 10.83 -6.73 4.43
CA PHE A 195 12.12 -7.12 4.99
C PHE A 195 12.42 -8.59 4.68
N VAL A 196 13.69 -8.97 4.71
CA VAL A 196 14.11 -10.36 4.57
C VAL A 196 13.61 -11.17 5.76
N GLY A 197 12.96 -12.30 5.51
CA GLY A 197 12.26 -13.11 6.50
C GLY A 197 10.76 -12.83 6.59
N MET A 198 10.24 -11.78 5.92
CA MET A 198 8.81 -11.48 5.92
C MET A 198 8.01 -12.60 5.25
N ARG A 199 6.93 -13.01 5.90
CA ARG A 199 5.99 -14.03 5.38
C ARG A 199 5.17 -13.46 4.22
N VAL A 200 4.92 -14.29 3.22
CA VAL A 200 4.09 -13.97 2.06
C VAL A 200 3.09 -15.09 1.83
N VAL A 201 1.83 -14.77 1.91
CA VAL A 201 0.70 -15.67 1.61
C VAL A 201 0.16 -15.31 0.24
N ILE A 202 0.00 -16.28 -0.65
CA ILE A 202 -0.58 -16.09 -1.98
C ILE A 202 -1.81 -16.97 -2.08
N LEU A 203 -2.99 -16.35 -2.05
CA LEU A 203 -4.27 -17.04 -2.09
C LEU A 203 -4.51 -17.71 -3.45
N ALA A 204 -5.33 -18.75 -3.43
CA ALA A 204 -5.84 -19.39 -4.64
C ALA A 204 -6.68 -18.43 -5.50
N ASP A 205 -6.97 -18.84 -6.74
CA ASP A 205 -7.77 -18.05 -7.68
C ASP A 205 -9.29 -18.12 -7.41
N GLU A 206 -9.71 -18.87 -6.40
CA GLU A 206 -11.12 -19.06 -6.00
C GLU A 206 -11.33 -18.73 -4.55
#